data_0c0df505ccd28ded2075fc112ffe0235
#
_entry.id   0c0df505ccd28ded2075fc112ffe0235
#
_cell.length_a   1.000
_cell.length_b   1.000
_cell.length_c   1.000
_cell.angle_alpha   90.00
_cell.angle_beta   90.00
_cell.angle_gamma   90.00
#
_symmetry.space_group_name_H-M   'P 1'
#
loop_
_entity.id
_entity.type
_entity.pdbx_description
1 polymer ?
#
loop_
_entity_poly.entity_id
_entity_poly.type
_entity_poly.pdbx_seq_one_letter_code
_entity_poly.pdbx_strand_id
1 'polypeptide(L)'
;MNKQRWNPTYIKRVLKKDIDSSMKPVLVRTDKGLGYFKALGNPEGPHCLAREFVGTSLADLLGISTFKYGIIHFDGAIEIQLLNGGIAQCGRGFITQKERGEVWNGSIKDLKRITNVEDITRLVCVDTWVRNPDRYCVWKNGIPHERFDNVFLSRHSETNLVLKSFDFSHAGFCETGKASQAYEETVYGLFPQFKEFLREEAAKQISDKLKTIKSKHIRMIIDQIPSEWDIDAAMRDIWVEFLVARAGFLSENFIRMIGLQDTLRQRTLFDKE
;
A
#
# COMPACT_ATOMS: atom_id res chain seq x y z
N MET A 1 -1.63 -1.11 -18.24
CA MET A 1 -2.86 -1.87 -17.84
C MET A 1 -2.60 -2.45 -16.46
N ASN A 2 -3.45 -2.14 -15.48
CA ASN A 2 -3.33 -2.67 -14.11
C ASN A 2 -3.57 -4.18 -14.12
N LYS A 3 -2.51 -4.95 -13.86
CA LYS A 3 -2.54 -6.42 -13.88
C LYS A 3 -3.32 -7.03 -12.70
N GLN A 4 -3.52 -6.24 -11.65
CA GLN A 4 -4.11 -6.69 -10.38
C GLN A 4 -5.60 -6.34 -10.22
N ARG A 5 -6.28 -5.90 -11.29
CA ARG A 5 -7.70 -5.57 -11.20
C ARG A 5 -8.56 -6.82 -11.03
N TRP A 6 -9.50 -6.74 -10.08
CA TRP A 6 -10.51 -7.75 -9.81
C TRP A 6 -11.86 -7.06 -9.65
N ASN A 7 -12.79 -7.37 -10.53
CA ASN A 7 -14.05 -6.65 -10.68
C ASN A 7 -15.25 -7.57 -10.40
N PRO A 8 -15.50 -7.97 -9.15
CA PRO A 8 -16.76 -8.61 -8.80
C PRO A 8 -17.91 -7.60 -8.95
N THR A 9 -19.11 -8.09 -9.25
CA THR A 9 -20.27 -7.25 -9.51
C THR A 9 -21.19 -7.11 -8.31
N TYR A 10 -21.28 -8.15 -7.48
CA TYR A 10 -22.12 -8.12 -6.27
C TYR A 10 -21.61 -9.06 -5.18
N ILE A 11 -22.03 -8.77 -3.93
CA ILE A 11 -21.76 -9.58 -2.75
C ILE A 11 -22.91 -10.55 -2.57
N LYS A 12 -22.61 -11.87 -2.56
CA LYS A 12 -23.60 -12.93 -2.36
C LYS A 12 -23.95 -13.16 -0.89
N ARG A 13 -22.94 -13.12 -0.02
CA ARG A 13 -23.11 -13.31 1.42
C ARG A 13 -21.88 -12.90 2.20
N VAL A 14 -22.09 -12.55 3.46
CA VAL A 14 -21.02 -12.36 4.46
C VAL A 14 -20.61 -13.72 5.02
N LEU A 15 -19.32 -13.94 5.22
CA LEU A 15 -18.76 -15.17 5.75
C LEU A 15 -18.11 -15.00 7.13
N LYS A 16 -17.39 -13.91 7.36
CA LYS A 16 -16.67 -13.67 8.59
C LYS A 16 -16.59 -12.16 8.86
N LYS A 17 -16.81 -11.76 10.12
CA LYS A 17 -16.90 -10.36 10.56
C LYS A 17 -15.79 -9.97 11.55
N ASP A 18 -14.90 -10.89 11.91
CA ASP A 18 -14.00 -10.80 13.06
C ASP A 18 -12.56 -10.43 12.69
N ILE A 19 -12.36 -9.69 11.59
CA ILE A 19 -11.04 -9.14 11.27
C ILE A 19 -10.90 -7.82 12.02
N ASP A 20 -10.10 -7.87 13.08
CA ASP A 20 -9.84 -6.69 13.90
C ASP A 20 -8.75 -5.82 13.26
N SER A 21 -9.21 -4.84 12.51
CA SER A 21 -8.38 -3.75 11.96
C SER A 21 -9.18 -2.45 12.00
N SER A 22 -8.52 -1.31 11.83
CA SER A 22 -9.18 0.01 11.91
C SER A 22 -10.39 0.13 10.98
N MET A 23 -10.26 -0.32 9.73
CA MET A 23 -11.33 -0.27 8.72
C MET A 23 -12.37 -1.38 8.80
N LYS A 24 -12.21 -2.33 9.73
CA LYS A 24 -13.15 -3.46 9.95
C LYS A 24 -13.56 -4.20 8.66
N PRO A 25 -12.58 -4.75 7.88
CA PRO A 25 -12.89 -5.46 6.66
C PRO A 25 -13.70 -6.73 6.92
N VAL A 26 -14.58 -7.06 5.99
CA VAL A 26 -15.48 -8.21 6.11
C VAL A 26 -15.16 -9.23 5.04
N LEU A 27 -14.98 -10.49 5.41
CA LEU A 27 -14.82 -11.58 4.45
C LEU A 27 -16.18 -11.88 3.80
N VAL A 28 -16.25 -11.69 2.49
CA VAL A 28 -17.45 -11.88 1.70
C VAL A 28 -17.25 -12.90 0.57
N ARG A 29 -18.35 -13.51 0.15
CA ARG A 29 -18.42 -14.23 -1.12
C ARG A 29 -19.08 -13.35 -2.15
N THR A 30 -18.41 -13.17 -3.26
CA THR A 30 -18.90 -12.44 -4.44
C THR A 30 -19.27 -13.43 -5.56
N ASP A 31 -19.74 -12.88 -6.69
CA ASP A 31 -19.91 -13.63 -7.95
C ASP A 31 -18.61 -14.20 -8.52
N LYS A 32 -17.45 -13.58 -8.18
CA LYS A 32 -16.11 -13.96 -8.69
C LYS A 32 -15.18 -14.55 -7.64
N GLY A 33 -15.70 -14.99 -6.50
CA GLY A 33 -14.89 -15.65 -5.47
C GLY A 33 -14.94 -14.95 -4.12
N LEU A 34 -13.95 -15.22 -3.27
CA LEU A 34 -13.85 -14.67 -1.92
C LEU A 34 -13.03 -13.38 -1.91
N GLY A 35 -13.46 -12.42 -1.10
CA GLY A 35 -12.72 -11.18 -0.93
C GLY A 35 -12.94 -10.54 0.43
N TYR A 36 -12.04 -9.62 0.77
CA TYR A 36 -12.17 -8.73 1.91
C TYR A 36 -12.73 -7.40 1.46
N PHE A 37 -13.92 -7.07 1.96
CA PHE A 37 -14.66 -5.87 1.63
C PHE A 37 -14.49 -4.82 2.72
N LYS A 38 -14.01 -3.63 2.35
CA LYS A 38 -13.91 -2.43 3.17
C LYS A 38 -15.04 -1.50 2.73
N ALA A 39 -16.03 -1.28 3.61
CA ALA A 39 -17.29 -0.62 3.29
C ALA A 39 -17.30 0.86 3.62
N LEU A 40 -18.22 1.62 3.01
CA LEU A 40 -18.69 2.89 3.56
C LEU A 40 -19.34 2.65 4.93
N GLY A 41 -19.34 3.65 5.81
CA GLY A 41 -19.80 3.52 7.19
C GLY A 41 -18.77 2.88 8.13
N ASN A 42 -17.53 2.61 7.65
CA ASN A 42 -16.45 2.18 8.52
C ASN A 42 -16.01 3.30 9.47
N PRO A 43 -15.39 2.97 10.64
CA PRO A 43 -15.06 3.96 11.68
C PRO A 43 -14.06 5.04 11.24
N GLU A 44 -13.21 4.73 10.25
CA GLU A 44 -12.18 5.66 9.75
C GLU A 44 -12.71 6.68 8.73
N GLY A 45 -13.99 6.55 8.36
CA GLY A 45 -14.63 7.41 7.38
C GLY A 45 -14.34 7.06 5.92
N PRO A 46 -14.92 7.80 4.96
CA PRO A 46 -14.84 7.47 3.55
C PRO A 46 -13.44 7.71 2.93
N HIS A 47 -12.67 8.66 3.46
CA HIS A 47 -11.35 9.02 2.92
C HIS A 47 -10.34 7.87 3.02
N CYS A 48 -10.46 6.98 4.02
CA CYS A 48 -9.57 5.84 4.15
C CYS A 48 -9.71 4.85 2.98
N LEU A 49 -10.92 4.72 2.39
CA LEU A 49 -11.16 3.92 1.18
C LEU A 49 -10.41 4.50 -0.02
N ALA A 50 -10.41 5.83 -0.16
CA ALA A 50 -9.68 6.52 -1.21
C ALA A 50 -8.16 6.33 -1.06
N ARG A 51 -7.63 6.47 0.17
CA ARG A 51 -6.20 6.23 0.45
C ARG A 51 -5.79 4.79 0.12
N GLU A 52 -6.58 3.83 0.57
CA GLU A 52 -6.38 2.41 0.29
C GLU A 52 -6.32 2.13 -1.21
N PHE A 53 -7.30 2.65 -1.96
CA PHE A 53 -7.38 2.48 -3.40
C PHE A 53 -6.21 3.14 -4.13
N VAL A 54 -5.87 4.39 -3.79
CA VAL A 54 -4.76 5.12 -4.42
C VAL A 54 -3.44 4.46 -4.08
N GLY A 55 -3.15 4.17 -2.81
CA GLY A 55 -1.91 3.51 -2.38
C GLY A 55 -1.71 2.16 -3.06
N THR A 56 -2.76 1.31 -3.08
CA THR A 56 -2.72 0.01 -3.78
C THR A 56 -2.50 0.20 -5.29
N SER A 57 -3.16 1.19 -5.91
CA SER A 57 -3.00 1.46 -7.35
C SER A 57 -1.61 1.98 -7.70
N LEU A 58 -0.98 2.76 -6.82
CA LEU A 58 0.39 3.24 -6.99
C LEU A 58 1.41 2.09 -6.84
N ALA A 59 1.19 1.18 -5.89
CA ALA A 59 1.99 -0.04 -5.74
C ALA A 59 1.91 -0.90 -7.01
N ASP A 60 0.70 -1.13 -7.56
CA ASP A 60 0.49 -1.85 -8.82
C ASP A 60 1.13 -1.13 -10.03
N LEU A 61 1.04 0.20 -10.10
CA LEU A 61 1.69 1.02 -11.13
C LEU A 61 3.22 0.82 -11.12
N LEU A 62 3.83 0.72 -9.95
CA LEU A 62 5.25 0.44 -9.80
C LEU A 62 5.60 -1.04 -9.97
N GLY A 63 4.61 -1.93 -10.10
CA GLY A 63 4.79 -3.35 -10.36
C GLY A 63 5.12 -4.17 -9.13
N ILE A 64 4.73 -3.70 -7.95
CA ILE A 64 4.86 -4.44 -6.70
C ILE A 64 3.70 -5.44 -6.59
N SER A 65 3.97 -6.59 -6.02
CA SER A 65 2.93 -7.59 -5.75
C SER A 65 1.92 -7.06 -4.74
N THR A 66 0.67 -6.92 -5.16
CA THR A 66 -0.48 -6.58 -4.32
C THR A 66 -1.51 -7.72 -4.38
N PHE A 67 -2.54 -7.69 -3.55
CA PHE A 67 -3.74 -8.46 -3.83
C PHE A 67 -4.40 -7.96 -5.12
N LYS A 68 -5.15 -8.83 -5.79
CA LYS A 68 -6.08 -8.34 -6.81
C LYS A 68 -7.18 -7.55 -6.12
N TYR A 69 -7.50 -6.37 -6.65
CA TYR A 69 -8.36 -5.40 -5.99
C TYR A 69 -9.34 -4.73 -6.95
N GLY A 70 -10.34 -4.11 -6.39
CA GLY A 70 -11.34 -3.37 -7.15
C GLY A 70 -12.24 -2.52 -6.30
N ILE A 71 -13.20 -1.90 -6.97
CA ILE A 71 -14.30 -1.16 -6.37
C ILE A 71 -15.57 -1.95 -6.67
N ILE A 72 -16.38 -2.23 -5.65
CA ILE A 72 -17.64 -2.95 -5.77
C ILE A 72 -18.78 -2.09 -5.22
N HIS A 73 -19.90 -2.08 -5.92
CA HIS A 73 -21.11 -1.45 -5.40
C HIS A 73 -21.80 -2.40 -4.42
N PHE A 74 -22.13 -1.88 -3.25
CA PHE A 74 -22.91 -2.54 -2.23
C PHE A 74 -24.30 -1.90 -2.18
N ASP A 75 -25.35 -2.67 -2.48
CA ASP A 75 -26.72 -2.20 -2.61
C ASP A 75 -27.53 -2.23 -1.31
N GLY A 76 -26.94 -2.79 -0.24
CA GLY A 76 -27.62 -2.92 1.05
C GLY A 76 -28.62 -4.08 1.12
N ALA A 77 -28.74 -4.91 0.10
CA ALA A 77 -29.67 -6.06 0.11
C ALA A 77 -29.37 -7.08 1.21
N ILE A 78 -28.13 -7.07 1.72
CA ILE A 78 -27.68 -7.89 2.85
C ILE A 78 -27.14 -6.93 3.92
N GLU A 79 -27.67 -6.99 5.13
CA GLU A 79 -27.10 -6.22 6.24
C GLU A 79 -25.69 -6.72 6.55
N ILE A 80 -24.70 -5.82 6.46
CA ILE A 80 -23.32 -6.09 6.84
C ILE A 80 -23.02 -5.29 8.09
N GLN A 81 -23.00 -5.96 9.23
CA GLN A 81 -22.50 -5.38 10.48
C GLN A 81 -20.99 -5.37 10.47
N LEU A 82 -20.42 -4.23 10.78
CA LEU A 82 -18.99 -4.06 10.98
C LEU A 82 -18.63 -4.40 12.43
N LEU A 83 -17.39 -4.76 12.67
CA LEU A 83 -16.91 -4.99 14.03
C LEU A 83 -17.08 -3.69 14.85
N ASN A 84 -17.51 -3.79 16.13
CA ASN A 84 -17.82 -2.68 17.02
C ASN A 84 -19.12 -1.89 16.71
N GLY A 85 -20.09 -2.51 16.04
CA GLY A 85 -21.46 -2.01 15.97
C GLY A 85 -21.78 -1.06 14.83
N GLY A 86 -20.84 -0.79 13.92
CA GLY A 86 -21.15 -0.06 12.69
C GLY A 86 -21.90 -0.94 11.68
N ILE A 87 -22.64 -0.32 10.77
CA ILE A 87 -23.31 -0.99 9.65
C ILE A 87 -22.72 -0.45 8.34
N ALA A 88 -22.40 -1.35 7.42
CA ALA A 88 -21.96 -0.96 6.09
C ALA A 88 -23.07 -0.18 5.37
N GLN A 89 -22.71 1.00 4.87
CA GLN A 89 -23.63 1.85 4.13
C GLN A 89 -23.66 1.46 2.64
N CYS A 90 -24.82 1.65 2.01
CA CYS A 90 -24.95 1.50 0.55
C CYS A 90 -23.99 2.42 -0.18
N GLY A 91 -23.44 1.95 -1.31
CA GLY A 91 -22.49 2.68 -2.11
C GLY A 91 -21.29 1.87 -2.50
N ARG A 92 -20.30 2.52 -3.10
CA ARG A 92 -19.09 1.85 -3.56
C ARG A 92 -18.10 1.67 -2.40
N GLY A 93 -17.59 0.44 -2.23
CA GLY A 93 -16.54 0.12 -1.28
C GLY A 93 -15.31 -0.49 -1.98
N PHE A 94 -14.22 -0.59 -1.25
CA PHE A 94 -12.99 -1.21 -1.73
C PHE A 94 -13.00 -2.71 -1.43
N ILE A 95 -12.52 -3.52 -2.37
CA ILE A 95 -12.47 -4.97 -2.20
C ILE A 95 -11.15 -5.55 -2.69
N THR A 96 -10.60 -6.51 -1.95
CA THR A 96 -9.44 -7.31 -2.35
C THR A 96 -9.80 -8.77 -2.45
N GLN A 97 -9.23 -9.48 -3.44
CA GLN A 97 -9.40 -10.92 -3.58
C GLN A 97 -8.67 -11.64 -2.43
N LYS A 98 -9.35 -12.61 -1.80
CA LYS A 98 -8.73 -13.43 -0.76
C LYS A 98 -7.68 -14.35 -1.38
N GLU A 99 -6.47 -14.35 -0.81
CA GLU A 99 -5.39 -15.29 -1.12
C GLU A 99 -5.09 -16.19 0.08
N ARG A 100 -4.38 -17.29 -0.17
CA ARG A 100 -3.84 -18.16 0.88
C ARG A 100 -2.54 -17.53 1.39
N GLY A 101 -2.36 -17.53 2.69
CA GLY A 101 -1.18 -16.96 3.33
C GLY A 101 -1.50 -16.44 4.70
N GLU A 102 -0.59 -15.70 5.25
CA GLU A 102 -0.67 -15.14 6.60
C GLU A 102 -0.01 -13.76 6.66
N VAL A 103 -0.40 -12.96 7.61
CA VAL A 103 0.31 -11.71 7.91
C VAL A 103 1.69 -12.05 8.47
N TRP A 104 2.68 -11.23 8.11
CA TRP A 104 4.03 -11.41 8.62
C TRP A 104 4.09 -11.06 10.11
N ASN A 105 4.87 -11.81 10.86
CA ASN A 105 5.03 -11.65 12.30
C ASN A 105 6.40 -11.06 12.73
N GLY A 106 7.16 -10.50 11.77
CA GLY A 106 8.50 -9.98 12.01
C GLY A 106 9.63 -11.02 11.84
N SER A 107 9.32 -12.28 11.47
CA SER A 107 10.29 -13.36 11.33
C SER A 107 11.22 -13.17 10.13
N ILE A 108 12.54 -13.09 10.39
CA ILE A 108 13.56 -13.10 9.33
C ILE A 108 13.56 -14.44 8.56
N LYS A 109 13.19 -15.54 9.20
CA LYS A 109 13.14 -16.87 8.54
C LYS A 109 12.12 -16.86 7.40
N ASP A 110 11.00 -16.18 7.58
CA ASP A 110 9.97 -16.08 6.54
C ASP A 110 10.44 -15.17 5.40
N LEU A 111 11.14 -14.08 5.69
CA LEU A 111 11.74 -13.23 4.66
C LEU A 111 12.76 -13.96 3.78
N LYS A 112 13.51 -14.93 4.33
CA LYS A 112 14.43 -15.78 3.55
C LYS A 112 13.73 -16.73 2.59
N ARG A 113 12.42 -16.95 2.75
CA ARG A 113 11.61 -17.85 1.91
C ARG A 113 10.84 -17.13 0.83
N ILE A 114 10.86 -15.79 0.81
CA ILE A 114 10.15 -15.03 -0.23
C ILE A 114 10.89 -15.11 -1.56
N THR A 115 10.11 -15.28 -2.64
CA THR A 115 10.64 -15.41 -4.00
C THR A 115 10.76 -14.09 -4.73
N ASN A 116 10.09 -13.05 -4.24
CA ASN A 116 10.11 -11.68 -4.79
C ASN A 116 10.81 -10.71 -3.81
N VAL A 117 12.04 -11.05 -3.41
CA VAL A 117 12.80 -10.29 -2.41
C VAL A 117 12.98 -8.80 -2.78
N GLU A 118 13.04 -8.49 -4.07
CA GLU A 118 13.11 -7.12 -4.60
C GLU A 118 11.90 -6.26 -4.19
N ASP A 119 10.76 -6.90 -3.95
CA ASP A 119 9.55 -6.20 -3.54
C ASP A 119 9.65 -5.63 -2.11
N ILE A 120 10.61 -6.09 -1.28
CA ILE A 120 10.93 -5.44 0.00
C ILE A 120 11.40 -4.00 -0.26
N THR A 121 12.41 -3.84 -1.14
CA THR A 121 12.94 -2.50 -1.47
C THR A 121 11.88 -1.62 -2.12
N ARG A 122 11.08 -2.21 -3.01
CA ARG A 122 10.00 -1.49 -3.71
C ARG A 122 8.88 -1.09 -2.75
N LEU A 123 8.54 -1.93 -1.76
CA LEU A 123 7.54 -1.63 -0.74
C LEU A 123 7.97 -0.44 0.11
N VAL A 124 9.23 -0.41 0.59
CA VAL A 124 9.80 0.73 1.31
C VAL A 124 9.70 2.02 0.47
N CYS A 125 9.95 1.92 -0.83
CA CYS A 125 9.81 3.07 -1.74
C CYS A 125 8.37 3.56 -1.82
N VAL A 126 7.38 2.66 -1.98
CA VAL A 126 5.97 3.05 -2.06
C VAL A 126 5.48 3.64 -0.74
N ASP A 127 5.77 3.00 0.40
CA ASP A 127 5.41 3.54 1.71
C ASP A 127 6.00 4.94 1.92
N THR A 128 7.26 5.14 1.49
CA THR A 128 7.91 6.45 1.54
C THR A 128 7.27 7.45 0.58
N TRP A 129 6.86 7.00 -0.60
CA TRP A 129 6.17 7.84 -1.58
C TRP A 129 4.81 8.33 -1.09
N VAL A 130 3.99 7.41 -0.57
CA VAL A 130 2.65 7.74 -0.06
C VAL A 130 2.68 8.21 1.39
N ARG A 131 3.85 8.26 2.04
CA ARG A 131 4.03 8.61 3.45
C ARG A 131 3.16 7.72 4.36
N ASN A 132 3.31 6.41 4.26
CA ASN A 132 2.53 5.47 5.07
C ASN A 132 3.22 5.17 6.43
N PRO A 133 2.84 5.84 7.53
CA PRO A 133 3.46 5.62 8.83
C PRO A 133 2.99 4.34 9.50
N ASP A 134 1.86 3.79 9.06
CA ASP A 134 1.17 2.70 9.77
C ASP A 134 1.87 1.34 9.60
N ARG A 135 2.77 1.20 8.62
CA ARG A 135 3.56 -0.02 8.48
C ARG A 135 4.79 0.00 9.37
N TYR A 136 5.64 0.98 9.20
CA TYR A 136 6.82 1.24 10.03
C TYR A 136 7.24 2.70 9.91
N CYS A 137 7.40 3.35 11.03
CA CYS A 137 8.09 4.64 11.11
C CYS A 137 8.72 4.81 12.50
N VAL A 138 9.67 5.72 12.59
CA VAL A 138 10.20 6.17 13.89
C VAL A 138 9.64 7.55 14.18
N TRP A 139 8.86 7.65 15.25
CA TRP A 139 8.27 8.92 15.67
C TRP A 139 9.36 9.92 16.15
N LYS A 140 9.02 11.20 16.20
CA LYS A 140 9.93 12.27 16.63
C LYS A 140 10.54 12.05 18.04
N ASN A 141 9.87 11.29 18.88
CA ASN A 141 10.35 10.89 20.22
C ASN A 141 11.30 9.66 20.19
N GLY A 142 11.67 9.17 19.02
CA GLY A 142 12.54 8.01 18.82
C GLY A 142 11.87 6.65 19.01
N ILE A 143 10.56 6.62 19.30
CA ILE A 143 9.83 5.35 19.49
C ILE A 143 9.43 4.80 18.11
N PRO A 144 9.77 3.53 17.79
CA PRO A 144 9.31 2.90 16.56
C PRO A 144 7.82 2.56 16.66
N HIS A 145 7.12 2.77 15.57
CA HIS A 145 5.79 2.22 15.31
C HIS A 145 5.96 1.06 14.34
N GLU A 146 5.55 -0.14 14.74
CA GLU A 146 5.75 -1.36 13.98
C GLU A 146 4.43 -2.13 13.82
N ARG A 147 4.02 -2.34 12.57
CA ARG A 147 2.84 -3.13 12.21
C ARG A 147 3.23 -4.21 11.21
N PHE A 148 3.83 -5.28 11.74
CA PHE A 148 4.22 -6.45 10.91
C PHE A 148 3.01 -7.05 10.19
N ASP A 149 1.85 -7.00 10.79
CA ASP A 149 0.57 -7.46 10.27
C ASP A 149 0.08 -6.67 9.04
N ASN A 150 0.71 -5.53 8.71
CA ASN A 150 0.51 -4.80 7.45
C ASN A 150 1.40 -5.30 6.29
N VAL A 151 2.09 -6.43 6.46
CA VAL A 151 2.79 -7.17 5.41
C VAL A 151 2.19 -8.56 5.31
N PHE A 152 1.81 -9.00 4.11
CA PHE A 152 1.22 -10.32 3.89
C PHE A 152 2.18 -11.21 3.10
N LEU A 153 2.27 -12.46 3.52
CA LEU A 153 3.06 -13.49 2.85
C LEU A 153 2.09 -14.48 2.21
N SER A 154 1.86 -14.31 0.90
CA SER A 154 1.00 -15.21 0.13
C SER A 154 1.74 -16.53 -0.10
N ARG A 155 1.03 -17.64 0.16
CA ARG A 155 1.59 -18.99 0.07
C ARG A 155 1.30 -19.61 -1.29
N HIS A 156 2.29 -19.66 -2.16
CA HIS A 156 2.20 -20.32 -3.46
C HIS A 156 2.50 -21.83 -3.38
N SER A 157 3.39 -22.22 -2.47
CA SER A 157 3.70 -23.62 -2.11
C SER A 157 4.10 -23.69 -0.63
N GLU A 158 4.42 -24.87 -0.12
CA GLU A 158 4.89 -25.01 1.27
C GLU A 158 6.21 -24.27 1.54
N THR A 159 7.05 -24.12 0.53
CA THR A 159 8.37 -23.51 0.64
C THR A 159 8.45 -22.07 0.11
N ASN A 160 7.54 -21.67 -0.79
CA ASN A 160 7.64 -20.43 -1.53
C ASN A 160 6.57 -19.43 -1.06
N LEU A 161 7.05 -18.32 -0.51
CA LEU A 161 6.23 -17.18 -0.10
C LEU A 161 6.39 -16.05 -1.10
N VAL A 162 5.33 -15.29 -1.29
CA VAL A 162 5.33 -14.03 -2.07
C VAL A 162 4.88 -12.90 -1.17
N LEU A 163 5.75 -11.92 -0.98
CA LEU A 163 5.41 -10.71 -0.24
C LEU A 163 4.37 -9.92 -1.02
N LYS A 164 3.30 -9.53 -0.33
CA LYS A 164 2.23 -8.67 -0.85
C LYS A 164 2.17 -7.37 -0.07
N SER A 165 2.09 -6.29 -0.81
CA SER A 165 1.81 -4.97 -0.27
C SER A 165 0.30 -4.78 -0.13
N PHE A 166 -0.17 -4.32 1.02
CA PHE A 166 -1.58 -3.99 1.28
C PHE A 166 -1.69 -3.03 2.47
N ASP A 167 -2.87 -2.54 2.74
CA ASP A 167 -3.22 -1.61 3.80
C ASP A 167 -2.51 -0.26 3.72
N PHE A 168 -3.07 0.59 2.86
CA PHE A 168 -2.67 1.98 2.68
C PHE A 168 -3.68 2.97 3.26
N SER A 169 -4.61 2.52 4.09
CA SER A 169 -5.69 3.34 4.65
C SER A 169 -5.20 4.56 5.44
N HIS A 170 -3.99 4.48 6.00
CA HIS A 170 -3.34 5.55 6.75
C HIS A 170 -2.24 6.29 5.97
N ALA A 171 -2.21 6.14 4.63
CA ALA A 171 -1.25 6.88 3.81
C ALA A 171 -1.42 8.40 3.98
N GLY A 172 -0.30 9.09 4.26
CA GLY A 172 -0.28 10.50 4.67
C GLY A 172 -0.19 11.52 3.52
N PHE A 173 -0.29 11.08 2.25
CA PHE A 173 -0.24 11.99 1.09
C PHE A 173 -1.43 12.94 0.98
N CYS A 174 -2.47 12.71 1.76
CA CYS A 174 -3.72 13.45 1.76
C CYS A 174 -3.82 14.50 2.87
N GLU A 175 -2.81 14.64 3.71
CA GLU A 175 -2.78 15.70 4.69
C GLU A 175 -2.59 17.05 3.98
N THR A 176 -3.66 17.84 3.94
CA THR A 176 -3.72 19.09 3.22
C THR A 176 -2.71 20.12 3.72
N GLY A 177 -2.08 20.84 2.79
CA GLY A 177 -1.53 22.16 3.05
C GLY A 177 -0.01 22.28 3.19
N LYS A 178 0.79 21.22 2.95
CA LYS A 178 2.24 21.36 3.04
C LYS A 178 2.95 20.76 1.81
N ALA A 179 2.99 21.53 0.73
CA ALA A 179 3.82 21.19 -0.44
C ALA A 179 5.28 20.84 -0.06
N SER A 180 5.81 21.44 1.03
CA SER A 180 7.12 21.13 1.58
C SER A 180 7.29 19.67 2.02
N GLN A 181 6.24 18.98 2.42
CA GLN A 181 6.29 17.57 2.81
C GLN A 181 6.58 16.62 1.64
N ALA A 182 6.41 17.07 0.39
CA ALA A 182 6.83 16.30 -0.78
C ALA A 182 8.34 16.07 -0.83
N TYR A 183 9.11 16.90 -0.13
CA TYR A 183 10.59 16.91 -0.13
C TYR A 183 11.19 16.43 1.20
N GLU A 184 10.41 15.84 2.10
CA GLU A 184 10.94 15.31 3.35
C GLU A 184 11.73 14.01 3.13
N GLU A 185 12.77 13.81 3.94
CA GLU A 185 13.66 12.63 3.86
C GLU A 185 13.26 11.48 4.79
N THR A 186 12.10 11.56 5.42
CA THR A 186 11.60 10.46 6.27
C THR A 186 11.34 9.23 5.41
N VAL A 187 11.94 8.10 5.82
CA VAL A 187 11.71 6.78 5.20
C VAL A 187 10.63 6.06 6.00
N TYR A 188 9.62 5.57 5.29
CA TYR A 188 8.53 4.79 5.84
C TYR A 188 8.63 3.33 5.38
N GLY A 189 8.09 2.41 6.15
CA GLY A 189 8.04 0.99 5.80
C GLY A 189 9.36 0.23 5.92
N LEU A 190 10.46 0.88 6.34
CA LEU A 190 11.77 0.26 6.47
C LEU A 190 11.93 -0.39 7.85
N PHE A 191 11.38 -1.58 8.03
CA PHE A 191 11.64 -2.38 9.23
C PHE A 191 13.13 -2.69 9.39
N PRO A 192 13.67 -2.78 10.61
CA PRO A 192 15.05 -3.21 10.85
C PRO A 192 15.38 -4.53 10.14
N GLN A 193 14.44 -5.49 10.13
CA GLN A 193 14.57 -6.80 9.49
C GLN A 193 14.67 -6.72 7.96
N PHE A 194 14.18 -5.66 7.33
CA PHE A 194 14.24 -5.49 5.88
C PHE A 194 15.64 -5.08 5.39
N LYS A 195 16.49 -4.52 6.26
CA LYS A 195 17.80 -3.97 5.86
C LYS A 195 18.69 -4.98 5.13
N GLU A 196 18.72 -6.24 5.59
CA GLU A 196 19.51 -7.30 4.96
C GLU A 196 18.99 -7.70 3.57
N PHE A 197 17.72 -7.42 3.29
CA PHE A 197 17.02 -7.80 2.07
C PHE A 197 16.90 -6.66 1.06
N LEU A 198 17.37 -5.47 1.38
CA LEU A 198 17.39 -4.37 0.42
C LEU A 198 18.26 -4.74 -0.79
N ARG A 199 17.78 -4.38 -1.98
CA ARG A 199 18.46 -4.65 -3.25
C ARG A 199 18.66 -3.36 -4.01
N GLU A 200 19.93 -3.04 -4.27
CA GLU A 200 20.34 -1.82 -4.98
C GLU A 200 19.72 -1.75 -6.38
N GLU A 201 19.75 -2.87 -7.10
CA GLU A 201 19.18 -2.92 -8.44
C GLU A 201 17.67 -2.64 -8.43
N ALA A 202 16.94 -3.16 -7.44
CA ALA A 202 15.53 -2.86 -7.27
C ALA A 202 15.30 -1.38 -6.93
N ALA A 203 16.19 -0.77 -6.13
CA ALA A 203 16.13 0.65 -5.80
C ALA A 203 16.39 1.52 -7.04
N LYS A 204 17.35 1.16 -7.90
CA LYS A 204 17.60 1.84 -9.18
C LYS A 204 16.39 1.74 -10.11
N GLN A 205 15.89 0.52 -10.32
CA GLN A 205 14.74 0.28 -11.20
C GLN A 205 13.50 1.06 -10.75
N ILE A 206 13.21 1.13 -9.45
CA ILE A 206 12.05 1.86 -8.96
C ILE A 206 12.27 3.37 -9.04
N SER A 207 13.47 3.87 -8.80
CA SER A 207 13.84 5.28 -8.98
C SER A 207 13.66 5.72 -10.44
N ASP A 208 14.07 4.88 -11.39
CA ASP A 208 13.89 5.16 -12.81
C ASP A 208 12.40 5.16 -13.21
N LYS A 209 11.59 4.26 -12.65
CA LYS A 209 10.13 4.30 -12.82
C LYS A 209 9.54 5.60 -12.27
N LEU A 210 9.94 6.03 -11.08
CA LEU A 210 9.46 7.27 -10.47
C LEU A 210 9.75 8.50 -11.35
N LYS A 211 10.92 8.58 -12.03
CA LYS A 211 11.25 9.63 -13.00
C LYS A 211 10.24 9.72 -14.15
N THR A 212 9.62 8.60 -14.52
CA THR A 212 8.64 8.55 -15.61
C THR A 212 7.23 8.95 -15.19
N ILE A 213 6.96 9.08 -13.89
CA ILE A 213 5.64 9.46 -13.37
C ILE A 213 5.31 10.90 -13.78
N LYS A 214 4.15 11.04 -14.40
CA LYS A 214 3.59 12.34 -14.83
C LYS A 214 2.20 12.52 -14.24
N SER A 215 1.74 13.75 -14.15
CA SER A 215 0.40 14.09 -13.63
C SER A 215 -0.71 13.24 -14.24
N LYS A 216 -0.64 12.94 -15.55
CA LYS A 216 -1.62 12.10 -16.23
C LYS A 216 -1.73 10.69 -15.64
N HIS A 217 -0.61 10.08 -15.19
CA HIS A 217 -0.61 8.72 -14.62
C HIS A 217 -1.29 8.72 -13.26
N ILE A 218 -1.01 9.73 -12.44
CA ILE A 218 -1.65 9.89 -11.12
C ILE A 218 -3.12 10.27 -11.28
N ARG A 219 -3.44 11.19 -12.22
CA ARG A 219 -4.81 11.59 -12.52
C ARG A 219 -5.69 10.41 -12.91
N MET A 220 -5.21 9.52 -13.79
CA MET A 220 -5.92 8.30 -14.19
C MET A 220 -6.28 7.39 -13.00
N ILE A 221 -5.52 7.41 -11.92
CA ILE A 221 -5.84 6.68 -10.68
C ILE A 221 -6.87 7.45 -9.86
N ILE A 222 -6.60 8.72 -9.59
CA ILE A 222 -7.41 9.57 -8.71
C ILE A 222 -8.82 9.79 -9.28
N ASP A 223 -8.97 9.91 -10.60
CA ASP A 223 -10.28 10.10 -11.24
C ASP A 223 -11.19 8.86 -11.13
N GLN A 224 -10.66 7.70 -10.76
CA GLN A 224 -11.46 6.50 -10.47
C GLN A 224 -12.04 6.49 -9.05
N ILE A 225 -11.67 7.42 -8.19
CA ILE A 225 -12.21 7.51 -6.83
C ILE A 225 -13.70 7.83 -6.91
N PRO A 226 -14.59 7.02 -6.33
CA PRO A 226 -16.01 7.29 -6.29
C PRO A 226 -16.33 8.61 -5.58
N SER A 227 -17.39 9.29 -6.01
CA SER A 227 -17.86 10.52 -5.36
C SER A 227 -18.28 10.30 -3.91
N GLU A 228 -18.77 9.10 -3.58
CA GLU A 228 -19.19 8.70 -2.23
C GLU A 228 -18.02 8.61 -1.24
N TRP A 229 -16.76 8.65 -1.71
CA TRP A 229 -15.59 8.66 -0.83
C TRP A 229 -15.16 10.08 -0.42
N ASP A 230 -15.98 11.07 -0.76
CA ASP A 230 -15.91 12.46 -0.29
C ASP A 230 -14.56 13.14 -0.58
N ILE A 231 -13.97 12.87 -1.75
CA ILE A 231 -12.76 13.53 -2.24
C ILE A 231 -13.18 14.51 -3.35
N ASP A 232 -13.21 15.79 -3.01
CA ASP A 232 -13.58 16.85 -3.94
C ASP A 232 -12.51 17.12 -5.02
N ALA A 233 -12.83 17.96 -5.98
CA ALA A 233 -11.92 18.27 -7.09
C ALA A 233 -10.63 18.96 -6.61
N ALA A 234 -10.72 19.87 -5.65
CA ALA A 234 -9.55 20.57 -5.13
C ALA A 234 -8.60 19.62 -4.41
N MET A 235 -9.14 18.71 -3.59
CA MET A 235 -8.35 17.69 -2.92
C MET A 235 -7.71 16.72 -3.92
N ARG A 236 -8.41 16.34 -5.00
CA ARG A 236 -7.84 15.51 -6.09
C ARG A 236 -6.64 16.19 -6.74
N ASP A 237 -6.73 17.49 -7.00
CA ASP A 237 -5.64 18.28 -7.58
C ASP A 237 -4.43 18.32 -6.65
N ILE A 238 -4.64 18.60 -5.37
CA ILE A 238 -3.59 18.59 -4.33
C ILE A 238 -2.89 17.23 -4.26
N TRP A 239 -3.64 16.11 -4.32
CA TRP A 239 -3.05 14.79 -4.28
C TRP A 239 -2.21 14.49 -5.53
N VAL A 240 -2.68 14.91 -6.71
CA VAL A 240 -1.89 14.76 -7.95
C VAL A 240 -0.59 15.52 -7.86
N GLU A 241 -0.63 16.79 -7.48
CA GLU A 241 0.55 17.65 -7.36
C GLU A 241 1.55 17.09 -6.36
N PHE A 242 1.07 16.71 -5.17
CA PHE A 242 1.92 16.12 -4.13
C PHE A 242 2.61 14.84 -4.59
N LEU A 243 1.84 13.87 -5.13
CA LEU A 243 2.37 12.58 -5.54
C LEU A 243 3.37 12.71 -6.70
N VAL A 244 3.15 13.64 -7.62
CA VAL A 244 4.10 13.90 -8.72
C VAL A 244 5.39 14.55 -8.20
N ALA A 245 5.28 15.57 -7.36
CA ALA A 245 6.43 16.25 -6.77
C ALA A 245 7.29 15.26 -5.95
N ARG A 246 6.63 14.44 -5.12
CA ARG A 246 7.33 13.45 -4.29
C ARG A 246 7.94 12.33 -5.12
N ALA A 247 7.32 11.88 -6.21
CA ALA A 247 7.92 10.93 -7.13
C ALA A 247 9.23 11.47 -7.73
N GLY A 248 9.23 12.74 -8.17
CA GLY A 248 10.43 13.43 -8.64
C GLY A 248 11.52 13.46 -7.58
N PHE A 249 11.21 13.91 -6.36
CA PHE A 249 12.15 13.95 -5.25
C PHE A 249 12.75 12.58 -4.94
N LEU A 250 11.92 11.54 -4.79
CA LEU A 250 12.38 10.19 -4.46
C LEU A 250 13.18 9.56 -5.59
N SER A 251 12.89 9.89 -6.85
CA SER A 251 13.64 9.37 -7.99
C SER A 251 15.14 9.71 -7.93
N GLU A 252 15.49 10.79 -7.24
CA GLU A 252 16.87 11.27 -7.09
C GLU A 252 17.48 10.91 -5.73
N ASN A 253 16.65 10.77 -4.68
CA ASN A 253 17.13 10.69 -3.30
C ASN A 253 16.92 9.33 -2.63
N PHE A 254 16.03 8.47 -3.15
CA PHE A 254 15.58 7.25 -2.45
C PHE A 254 16.75 6.31 -2.10
N ILE A 255 17.70 6.06 -3.03
CA ILE A 255 18.85 5.17 -2.81
C ILE A 255 19.69 5.64 -1.62
N ARG A 256 19.95 6.96 -1.56
CA ARG A 256 20.67 7.58 -0.45
C ARG A 256 19.88 7.49 0.86
N MET A 257 18.58 7.78 0.80
CA MET A 257 17.71 7.78 1.99
C MET A 257 17.64 6.42 2.68
N ILE A 258 17.71 5.32 1.93
CA ILE A 258 17.72 3.96 2.49
C ILE A 258 19.11 3.42 2.81
N GLY A 259 20.17 4.24 2.67
CA GLY A 259 21.54 3.90 3.06
C GLY A 259 22.30 3.00 2.08
N LEU A 260 21.87 2.86 0.82
CA LEU A 260 22.56 2.00 -0.16
C LEU A 260 23.74 2.69 -0.88
N GLN A 261 23.84 4.03 -0.87
CA GLN A 261 24.93 4.74 -1.53
C GLN A 261 26.28 4.57 -0.85
N ASP A 262 26.32 4.40 0.47
CA ASP A 262 27.59 4.27 1.21
C ASP A 262 28.28 2.94 0.93
N THR A 263 27.51 1.89 0.59
CA THR A 263 28.04 0.58 0.21
C THR A 263 28.79 0.61 -1.13
N LEU A 264 28.40 1.49 -2.05
CA LEU A 264 29.07 1.68 -3.35
C LEU A 264 30.45 2.34 -3.20
N ARG A 265 30.56 3.36 -2.35
CA ARG A 265 31.84 4.04 -2.10
C ARG A 265 32.85 3.12 -1.42
N GLN A 266 32.40 2.25 -0.52
CA GLN A 266 33.26 1.25 0.12
C GLN A 266 33.75 0.19 -0.85
N ARG A 267 32.86 -0.37 -1.72
CA ARG A 267 33.27 -1.37 -2.72
C ARG A 267 34.28 -0.82 -3.72
N THR A 268 34.10 0.40 -4.24
CA THR A 268 35.06 1.04 -5.16
C THR A 268 36.42 1.38 -4.53
N LEU A 269 36.51 1.43 -3.20
CA LEU A 269 37.77 1.60 -2.50
C LEU A 269 38.53 0.27 -2.33
N PHE A 270 37.81 -0.85 -2.15
CA PHE A 270 38.40 -2.18 -2.02
C PHE A 270 38.74 -2.85 -3.37
N ASP A 271 38.08 -2.45 -4.47
CA ASP A 271 38.37 -2.95 -5.82
C ASP A 271 39.59 -2.28 -6.49
N LYS A 272 40.28 -1.41 -5.76
CA LYS A 272 41.49 -0.66 -6.24
C LYS A 272 42.79 -1.08 -5.51
N GLU A 273 42.72 -2.09 -4.67
CA GLU A 273 43.87 -2.77 -4.08
C GLU A 273 44.06 -4.16 -4.74
#